data_eae678205e0dbe984e0933987c870dad
#
_entry.id   eae678205e0dbe984e0933987c870dad
#
_cell.length_a   1.000
_cell.length_b   1.000
_cell.length_c   1.000
_cell.angle_alpha   90.00
_cell.angle_beta   90.00
_cell.angle_gamma   90.00
#
_symmetry.space_group_name_H-M   'P 1'
#
loop_
_entity.id
_entity.type
_entity.pdbx_description
1 polymer ?
#
loop_
_entity_poly.entity_id
_entity_poly.type
_entity_poly.pdbx_seq_one_letter_code
_entity_poly.pdbx_strand_id
1 'polypeptide(L)'
;MRVLVQSLSLCYVFCRIRRSGSNGSDPRRKVRNVERLCIPVVETTVEKALIAIKETNRLADLIELRVDYLSRVKLAPLLESPQKPFIVTNRREEEGGQYKGEERKRLGALQEAIDLGGDYIDVELATERSFLRSLIRNKGETQVILSSHDFLKTPSPKELQRLFGQMIRLGADVVKIVSFARSWEDNLSILSLIPFARKRRRRIVAFCMGEKGKISRIFSPFLGAAWTYASLSRVKASAPGQLTAEEMREIWKMLKL
;
A
#
# COMPACT_ATOMS: atom_id res chain seq x y z
N MET A 1 -20.66 -19.86 -54.60
CA MET A 1 -21.17 -18.96 -53.55
C MET A 1 -20.38 -19.25 -52.28
N ARG A 2 -19.35 -18.42 -51.96
CA ARG A 2 -18.56 -18.49 -50.71
C ARG A 2 -18.97 -17.30 -49.86
N VAL A 3 -19.54 -17.58 -48.68
CA VAL A 3 -19.88 -16.56 -47.69
C VAL A 3 -18.69 -16.41 -46.78
N LEU A 4 -18.05 -15.22 -46.81
CA LEU A 4 -17.04 -14.77 -45.83
C LEU A 4 -17.75 -14.38 -44.55
N VAL A 5 -17.38 -15.02 -43.44
CA VAL A 5 -17.71 -14.57 -42.08
C VAL A 5 -16.54 -13.74 -41.59
N GLN A 6 -16.72 -12.42 -41.52
CA GLN A 6 -15.82 -11.50 -40.85
C GLN A 6 -16.10 -11.52 -39.34
N SER A 7 -15.09 -11.92 -38.57
CA SER A 7 -15.10 -11.79 -37.11
C SER A 7 -14.80 -10.33 -36.73
N LEU A 8 -15.78 -9.63 -36.19
CA LEU A 8 -15.64 -8.33 -35.58
C LEU A 8 -15.11 -8.53 -34.11
N SER A 9 -13.83 -8.20 -33.94
CA SER A 9 -13.22 -8.09 -32.61
C SER A 9 -13.66 -6.76 -32.00
N LEU A 10 -14.63 -6.79 -31.07
CA LEU A 10 -15.04 -5.61 -30.33
C LEU A 10 -13.98 -5.29 -29.26
N CYS A 11 -13.16 -4.29 -29.56
CA CYS A 11 -12.27 -3.65 -28.58
C CYS A 11 -13.12 -2.78 -27.65
N TYR A 12 -13.49 -3.28 -26.48
CA TYR A 12 -14.13 -2.46 -25.44
C TYR A 12 -13.07 -1.58 -24.76
N VAL A 13 -12.88 -0.39 -25.30
CA VAL A 13 -12.21 0.69 -24.60
C VAL A 13 -13.22 1.33 -23.64
N PHE A 14 -13.21 0.90 -22.38
CA PHE A 14 -13.97 1.60 -21.33
C PHE A 14 -13.26 2.92 -20.99
N CYS A 15 -13.74 3.98 -21.61
CA CYS A 15 -13.38 5.36 -21.27
C CYS A 15 -13.98 5.68 -19.89
N ARG A 16 -13.15 5.72 -18.86
CA ARG A 16 -13.52 6.22 -17.51
C ARG A 16 -13.80 7.71 -17.62
N ILE A 17 -15.07 8.11 -17.69
CA ILE A 17 -15.51 9.51 -17.75
C ILE A 17 -15.04 10.20 -16.47
N ARG A 18 -14.02 11.04 -16.60
CA ARG A 18 -13.63 12.00 -15.56
C ARG A 18 -14.75 13.04 -15.41
N ARG A 19 -15.38 13.09 -14.24
CA ARG A 19 -16.17 14.26 -13.85
C ARG A 19 -15.19 15.42 -13.63
N SER A 20 -15.11 16.32 -14.58
CA SER A 20 -14.52 17.64 -14.41
C SER A 20 -15.46 18.46 -13.51
N GLY A 21 -15.16 18.49 -12.21
CA GLY A 21 -15.80 19.38 -11.25
C GLY A 21 -14.98 20.65 -11.11
N SER A 22 -15.61 21.76 -11.41
CA SER A 22 -15.12 23.13 -11.33
C SER A 22 -14.41 23.47 -10.00
N ASN A 23 -13.26 24.16 -10.11
CA ASN A 23 -12.55 24.83 -9.02
C ASN A 23 -13.47 25.88 -8.34
N GLY A 24 -14.00 25.52 -7.17
CA GLY A 24 -14.54 26.42 -6.19
C GLY A 24 -13.84 26.14 -4.87
N SER A 25 -12.88 26.97 -4.46
CA SER A 25 -12.27 26.92 -3.15
C SER A 25 -13.31 27.33 -2.10
N ASP A 26 -13.99 26.36 -1.49
CA ASP A 26 -14.81 26.56 -0.28
C ASP A 26 -13.86 26.75 0.92
N PRO A 27 -13.83 27.95 1.57
CA PRO A 27 -12.98 28.21 2.73
C PRO A 27 -13.40 27.43 3.99
N ARG A 28 -14.52 26.66 3.93
CA ARG A 28 -15.03 25.83 5.04
C ARG A 28 -14.68 24.36 4.91
N ARG A 29 -13.75 24.00 4.02
CA ARG A 29 -13.20 22.64 3.99
C ARG A 29 -12.37 22.44 5.25
N LYS A 30 -13.05 22.20 6.40
CA LYS A 30 -12.41 21.59 7.57
C LYS A 30 -11.54 20.47 7.03
N VAL A 31 -10.24 20.53 7.31
CA VAL A 31 -9.33 19.42 7.14
C VAL A 31 -9.94 18.28 7.95
N ARG A 32 -10.78 17.47 7.33
CA ARG A 32 -11.16 16.19 7.91
C ARG A 32 -9.81 15.48 8.05
N ASN A 33 -9.38 15.24 9.26
CA ASN A 33 -8.36 14.23 9.54
C ASN A 33 -8.94 12.93 8.96
N VAL A 34 -8.58 12.64 7.74
CA VAL A 34 -9.03 11.42 7.07
C VAL A 34 -8.15 10.33 7.62
N GLU A 35 -8.64 9.69 8.66
CA GLU A 35 -8.09 8.46 9.18
C GLU A 35 -8.08 7.46 8.03
N ARG A 36 -6.89 7.24 7.44
CA ARG A 36 -6.76 6.35 6.31
C ARG A 36 -6.27 5.00 6.80
N LEU A 37 -7.15 4.03 6.72
CA LEU A 37 -6.89 2.64 7.10
C LEU A 37 -6.73 1.79 5.85
N CYS A 38 -5.54 1.21 5.67
CA CYS A 38 -5.26 0.22 4.65
C CYS A 38 -5.46 -1.19 5.22
N ILE A 39 -6.19 -2.04 4.50
CA ILE A 39 -6.40 -3.44 4.89
C ILE A 39 -5.80 -4.33 3.80
N PRO A 40 -4.82 -5.20 4.13
CA PRO A 40 -4.26 -6.17 3.21
C PRO A 40 -5.21 -7.36 3.01
N VAL A 41 -5.39 -7.75 1.76
CA VAL A 41 -6.06 -8.98 1.33
C VAL A 41 -5.01 -10.05 1.11
N VAL A 42 -4.98 -11.06 1.99
CA VAL A 42 -3.96 -12.12 2.08
C VAL A 42 -4.58 -13.49 1.79
N GLU A 43 -5.10 -13.68 0.58
CA GLU A 43 -5.80 -14.88 0.16
C GLU A 43 -4.99 -15.73 -0.80
N THR A 44 -5.24 -17.05 -0.80
CA THR A 44 -4.47 -18.01 -1.60
C THR A 44 -5.01 -18.23 -3.00
N THR A 45 -6.27 -17.85 -3.26
CA THR A 45 -6.89 -17.94 -4.60
C THR A 45 -7.59 -16.64 -4.98
N VAL A 46 -7.78 -16.41 -6.27
CA VAL A 46 -8.46 -15.23 -6.80
C VAL A 46 -9.91 -15.13 -6.32
N GLU A 47 -10.62 -16.28 -6.26
CA GLU A 47 -12.00 -16.35 -5.83
C GLU A 47 -12.16 -15.90 -4.37
N LYS A 48 -11.27 -16.41 -3.48
CA LYS A 48 -11.24 -15.99 -2.06
C LYS A 48 -10.86 -14.53 -1.94
N ALA A 49 -9.91 -14.05 -2.74
CA ALA A 49 -9.52 -12.65 -2.74
C ALA A 49 -10.68 -11.73 -3.14
N LEU A 50 -11.47 -12.10 -4.14
CA LEU A 50 -12.66 -11.34 -4.55
C LEU A 50 -13.73 -11.26 -3.45
N ILE A 51 -13.91 -12.33 -2.68
CA ILE A 51 -14.80 -12.34 -1.50
C ILE A 51 -14.25 -11.39 -0.42
N ALA A 52 -12.97 -11.53 -0.08
CA ALA A 52 -12.31 -10.68 0.92
C ALA A 52 -12.31 -9.20 0.52
N ILE A 53 -12.15 -8.86 -0.77
CA ILE A 53 -12.24 -7.49 -1.27
C ILE A 53 -13.63 -6.90 -0.99
N LYS A 54 -14.73 -7.66 -1.17
CA LYS A 54 -16.09 -7.19 -0.88
C LYS A 54 -16.27 -6.83 0.59
N GLU A 55 -15.73 -7.65 1.49
CA GLU A 55 -15.75 -7.37 2.94
C GLU A 55 -14.87 -6.15 3.27
N THR A 56 -13.67 -6.12 2.71
CA THR A 56 -12.69 -5.05 2.93
C THR A 56 -13.20 -3.69 2.46
N ASN A 57 -13.95 -3.62 1.35
CA ASN A 57 -14.55 -2.39 0.83
C ASN A 57 -15.42 -1.66 1.86
N ARG A 58 -15.99 -2.37 2.84
CA ARG A 58 -16.85 -1.78 3.90
C ARG A 58 -16.04 -1.13 5.02
N LEU A 59 -14.82 -1.64 5.27
CA LEU A 59 -14.01 -1.28 6.42
C LEU A 59 -12.79 -0.41 6.07
N ALA A 60 -12.23 -0.58 4.88
CA ALA A 60 -11.00 0.07 4.45
C ALA A 60 -11.24 1.42 3.77
N ASP A 61 -10.26 2.30 3.88
CA ASP A 61 -10.12 3.48 3.02
C ASP A 61 -9.21 3.17 1.82
N LEU A 62 -8.33 2.17 1.96
CA LEU A 62 -7.37 1.66 0.99
C LEU A 62 -7.29 0.14 1.09
N ILE A 63 -7.14 -0.58 -0.02
CA ILE A 63 -6.97 -2.03 -0.04
C ILE A 63 -5.58 -2.37 -0.55
N GLU A 64 -4.84 -3.23 0.14
CA GLU A 64 -3.59 -3.79 -0.36
C GLU A 64 -3.82 -5.21 -0.88
N LEU A 65 -3.65 -5.44 -2.17
CA LEU A 65 -3.72 -6.76 -2.79
C LEU A 65 -2.36 -7.45 -2.66
N ARG A 66 -2.24 -8.43 -1.76
CA ARG A 66 -1.04 -9.21 -1.48
C ARG A 66 -0.98 -10.40 -2.45
N VAL A 67 -0.52 -10.13 -3.68
CA VAL A 67 -0.48 -11.15 -4.75
C VAL A 67 0.58 -12.21 -4.54
N ASP A 68 1.53 -11.96 -3.63
CA ASP A 68 2.51 -12.95 -3.18
C ASP A 68 1.90 -14.14 -2.42
N TYR A 69 0.67 -14.01 -1.90
CA TYR A 69 -0.07 -15.12 -1.29
C TYR A 69 -0.82 -16.00 -2.31
N LEU A 70 -1.06 -15.49 -3.52
CA LEU A 70 -1.84 -16.21 -4.52
C LEU A 70 -1.03 -17.35 -5.13
N SER A 71 -1.60 -18.54 -5.16
CA SER A 71 -1.03 -19.70 -5.85
C SER A 71 -0.90 -19.49 -7.36
N ARG A 72 -1.81 -18.70 -7.93
CA ARG A 72 -1.79 -18.26 -9.34
C ARG A 72 -2.25 -16.80 -9.43
N VAL A 73 -1.37 -15.94 -9.87
CA VAL A 73 -1.68 -14.51 -10.04
C VAL A 73 -2.50 -14.31 -11.32
N LYS A 74 -3.67 -13.66 -11.19
CA LYS A 74 -4.49 -13.11 -12.26
C LYS A 74 -4.98 -11.75 -11.78
N LEU A 75 -4.37 -10.67 -12.27
CA LEU A 75 -4.63 -9.33 -11.75
C LEU A 75 -5.93 -8.72 -12.26
N ALA A 76 -6.26 -8.87 -13.54
CA ALA A 76 -7.39 -8.18 -14.15
C ALA A 76 -8.70 -8.28 -13.33
N PRO A 77 -9.21 -9.48 -12.94
CA PRO A 77 -10.44 -9.56 -12.16
C PRO A 77 -10.31 -8.96 -10.75
N LEU A 78 -9.10 -8.92 -10.18
CA LEU A 78 -8.87 -8.32 -8.86
C LEU A 78 -8.89 -6.79 -8.93
N LEU A 79 -8.37 -6.21 -10.01
CA LEU A 79 -8.26 -4.76 -10.18
C LEU A 79 -9.58 -4.10 -10.62
N GLU A 80 -10.52 -4.87 -11.17
CA GLU A 80 -11.87 -4.40 -11.50
C GLU A 80 -12.82 -4.38 -10.28
N SER A 81 -12.47 -5.09 -9.21
CA SER A 81 -13.34 -5.35 -8.06
C SER A 81 -13.33 -4.27 -6.97
N PRO A 82 -12.21 -3.60 -6.64
CA PRO A 82 -12.17 -2.62 -5.55
C PRO A 82 -12.96 -1.36 -5.85
N GLN A 83 -13.78 -0.93 -4.89
CA GLN A 83 -14.47 0.37 -4.90
C GLN A 83 -13.62 1.46 -4.24
N LYS A 84 -12.50 1.09 -3.66
CA LYS A 84 -11.52 1.96 -2.98
C LYS A 84 -10.22 1.95 -3.77
N PRO A 85 -9.36 2.96 -3.60
CA PRO A 85 -8.01 2.89 -4.14
C PRO A 85 -7.30 1.64 -3.63
N PHE A 86 -6.46 1.05 -4.47
CA PHE A 86 -5.76 -0.19 -4.11
C PHE A 86 -4.26 -0.13 -4.40
N ILE A 87 -3.54 -0.94 -3.63
CA ILE A 87 -2.09 -1.15 -3.73
C ILE A 87 -1.88 -2.58 -4.21
N VAL A 88 -1.09 -2.79 -5.24
CA VAL A 88 -0.62 -4.13 -5.61
C VAL A 88 0.76 -4.35 -5.01
N THR A 89 0.87 -5.39 -4.18
CA THR A 89 2.11 -5.77 -3.50
C THR A 89 2.45 -7.23 -3.81
N ASN A 90 3.63 -7.46 -4.38
CA ASN A 90 4.21 -8.80 -4.56
C ASN A 90 5.46 -8.91 -3.69
N ARG A 91 5.26 -9.13 -2.38
CA ARG A 91 6.30 -9.05 -1.35
C ARG A 91 7.23 -10.25 -1.40
N ARG A 92 8.54 -9.99 -1.46
CA ARG A 92 9.60 -10.99 -1.35
C ARG A 92 9.70 -11.58 0.06
N GLU A 93 10.14 -12.83 0.16
CA GLU A 93 10.22 -13.54 1.45
C GLU A 93 11.13 -12.83 2.45
N GLU A 94 12.24 -12.26 2.01
CA GLU A 94 13.22 -11.58 2.86
C GLU A 94 12.66 -10.31 3.53
N GLU A 95 11.55 -9.78 3.02
CA GLU A 95 10.82 -8.66 3.62
C GLU A 95 9.42 -9.06 4.12
N GLY A 96 9.27 -10.32 4.55
CA GLY A 96 8.07 -10.84 5.21
C GLY A 96 6.92 -11.16 4.24
N GLY A 97 7.23 -11.42 2.99
CA GLY A 97 6.27 -11.90 1.99
C GLY A 97 6.24 -13.41 1.83
N GLN A 98 5.52 -13.87 0.81
CA GLN A 98 5.41 -15.27 0.43
C GLN A 98 6.03 -15.58 -0.93
N TYR A 99 6.54 -14.57 -1.64
CA TYR A 99 7.09 -14.78 -2.96
C TYR A 99 8.51 -15.35 -2.89
N LYS A 100 8.71 -16.54 -3.49
CA LYS A 100 9.97 -17.31 -3.52
C LYS A 100 10.51 -17.50 -4.96
N GLY A 101 9.89 -16.88 -5.93
CA GLY A 101 10.25 -17.06 -7.36
C GLY A 101 11.34 -16.10 -7.85
N GLU A 102 11.53 -16.11 -9.16
CA GLU A 102 12.47 -15.22 -9.83
C GLU A 102 12.06 -13.75 -9.71
N GLU A 103 13.00 -12.87 -9.40
CA GLU A 103 12.78 -11.43 -9.24
C GLU A 103 12.11 -10.79 -10.46
N ARG A 104 12.51 -11.20 -11.67
CA ARG A 104 11.93 -10.70 -12.92
C ARG A 104 10.42 -11.00 -13.01
N LYS A 105 9.97 -12.19 -12.59
CA LYS A 105 8.56 -12.57 -12.59
C LYS A 105 7.79 -11.80 -11.50
N ARG A 106 8.41 -11.61 -10.32
CA ARG A 106 7.86 -10.80 -9.24
C ARG A 106 7.55 -9.38 -9.71
N LEU A 107 8.54 -8.74 -10.34
CA LEU A 107 8.41 -7.38 -10.85
C LEU A 107 7.51 -7.28 -12.08
N GLY A 108 7.44 -8.35 -12.88
CA GLY A 108 6.49 -8.47 -14.00
C GLY A 108 5.03 -8.33 -13.54
N ALA A 109 4.66 -8.90 -12.39
CA ALA A 109 3.32 -8.71 -11.81
C ALA A 109 3.05 -7.25 -11.38
N LEU A 110 4.07 -6.52 -10.91
CA LEU A 110 3.93 -5.09 -10.59
C LEU A 110 3.82 -4.24 -11.87
N GLN A 111 4.55 -4.60 -12.93
CA GLN A 111 4.41 -3.95 -14.24
C GLN A 111 3.02 -4.21 -14.83
N GLU A 112 2.51 -5.43 -14.75
CA GLU A 112 1.13 -5.76 -15.18
C GLU A 112 0.10 -4.93 -14.42
N ALA A 113 0.30 -4.71 -13.11
CA ALA A 113 -0.57 -3.85 -12.31
C ALA A 113 -0.55 -2.40 -12.80
N ILE A 114 0.60 -1.87 -13.21
CA ILE A 114 0.73 -0.55 -13.83
C ILE A 114 -0.03 -0.51 -15.15
N ASP A 115 0.19 -1.49 -16.02
CA ASP A 115 -0.41 -1.57 -17.35
C ASP A 115 -1.95 -1.67 -17.28
N LEU A 116 -2.47 -2.29 -16.22
CA LEU A 116 -3.90 -2.37 -15.92
C LEU A 116 -4.47 -1.14 -15.20
N GLY A 117 -3.67 -0.10 -14.98
CA GLY A 117 -4.11 1.17 -14.36
C GLY A 117 -4.27 1.12 -12.85
N GLY A 118 -3.45 0.34 -12.16
CA GLY A 118 -3.41 0.28 -10.70
C GLY A 118 -3.14 1.64 -10.05
N ASP A 119 -3.79 1.93 -8.92
CA ASP A 119 -3.58 3.22 -8.23
C ASP A 119 -2.18 3.30 -7.61
N TYR A 120 -1.72 2.19 -6.99
CA TYR A 120 -0.40 2.07 -6.35
C TYR A 120 0.23 0.71 -6.61
N ILE A 121 1.55 0.69 -6.70
CA ILE A 121 2.38 -0.51 -6.53
C ILE A 121 3.31 -0.32 -5.33
N ASP A 122 3.58 -1.40 -4.60
CA ASP A 122 4.58 -1.43 -3.52
C ASP A 122 5.78 -2.26 -3.98
N VAL A 123 6.95 -1.63 -4.05
CA VAL A 123 8.22 -2.25 -4.43
C VAL A 123 9.28 -1.95 -3.38
N GLU A 124 10.10 -2.95 -3.06
CA GLU A 124 11.12 -2.84 -2.02
C GLU A 124 12.32 -2.00 -2.46
N LEU A 125 12.88 -1.23 -1.53
CA LEU A 125 14.12 -0.49 -1.72
C LEU A 125 15.32 -1.41 -2.08
N ALA A 126 15.28 -2.66 -1.61
CA ALA A 126 16.29 -3.67 -1.88
C ALA A 126 16.25 -4.22 -3.32
N THR A 127 15.20 -3.88 -4.10
CA THR A 127 15.10 -4.23 -5.52
C THR A 127 16.29 -3.64 -6.29
N GLU A 128 16.85 -4.41 -7.24
CA GLU A 128 17.93 -3.95 -8.09
C GLU A 128 17.58 -2.63 -8.79
N ARG A 129 18.55 -1.72 -8.83
CA ARG A 129 18.31 -0.33 -9.27
C ARG A 129 17.87 -0.21 -10.73
N SER A 130 18.28 -1.11 -11.59
CA SER A 130 17.89 -1.14 -13.00
C SER A 130 16.36 -1.38 -13.13
N PHE A 131 15.86 -2.40 -12.44
CA PHE A 131 14.44 -2.75 -12.41
C PHE A 131 13.61 -1.65 -11.75
N LEU A 132 14.08 -1.13 -10.59
CA LEU A 132 13.37 -0.06 -9.89
C LEU A 132 13.22 1.19 -10.77
N ARG A 133 14.29 1.60 -11.47
CA ARG A 133 14.25 2.73 -12.41
C ARG A 133 13.29 2.46 -13.57
N SER A 134 13.24 1.23 -14.07
CA SER A 134 12.32 0.83 -15.14
C SER A 134 10.86 0.99 -14.69
N LEU A 135 10.49 0.43 -13.54
CA LEU A 135 9.14 0.56 -12.98
C LEU A 135 8.75 2.04 -12.77
N ILE A 136 9.64 2.84 -12.16
CA ILE A 136 9.38 4.26 -11.90
C ILE A 136 9.23 5.05 -13.20
N ARG A 137 10.00 4.73 -14.23
CA ARG A 137 9.91 5.40 -15.54
C ARG A 137 8.61 5.07 -16.26
N ASN A 138 8.16 3.83 -16.15
CA ASN A 138 7.01 3.30 -16.89
C ASN A 138 5.71 3.32 -16.07
N LYS A 139 5.70 3.95 -14.91
CA LYS A 139 4.57 3.91 -13.95
C LYS A 139 3.30 4.61 -14.43
N GLY A 140 3.37 5.48 -15.45
CA GLY A 140 2.23 6.28 -15.89
C GLY A 140 1.62 7.08 -14.74
N GLU A 141 0.31 6.94 -14.54
CA GLU A 141 -0.45 7.57 -13.44
C GLU A 141 -0.35 6.79 -12.11
N THR A 142 0.13 5.54 -12.13
CA THR A 142 0.32 4.70 -10.95
C THR A 142 1.34 5.31 -10.00
N GLN A 143 1.04 5.34 -8.70
CA GLN A 143 1.96 5.85 -7.69
C GLN A 143 2.84 4.72 -7.14
N VAL A 144 4.14 4.97 -7.05
CA VAL A 144 5.11 4.01 -6.53
C VAL A 144 5.32 4.22 -5.04
N ILE A 145 4.94 3.22 -4.25
CA ILE A 145 5.35 3.09 -2.86
C ILE A 145 6.71 2.40 -2.85
N LEU A 146 7.74 3.11 -2.39
CA LEU A 146 9.02 2.46 -2.14
C LEU A 146 9.08 2.06 -0.67
N SER A 147 9.27 0.77 -0.40
CA SER A 147 9.18 0.21 0.95
C SER A 147 10.49 -0.36 1.47
N SER A 148 10.64 -0.37 2.79
CA SER A 148 11.73 -1.03 3.51
C SER A 148 11.21 -1.56 4.85
N HIS A 149 11.51 -2.83 5.15
CA HIS A 149 11.08 -3.52 6.36
C HIS A 149 12.30 -4.01 7.14
N ASP A 150 12.46 -3.55 8.38
CA ASP A 150 13.47 -4.07 9.32
C ASP A 150 12.76 -4.90 10.40
N PHE A 151 12.93 -6.21 10.35
CA PHE A 151 12.31 -7.17 11.29
C PHE A 151 13.11 -7.33 12.58
N LEU A 152 14.27 -6.69 12.68
CA LEU A 152 15.18 -6.88 13.81
C LEU A 152 15.12 -5.73 14.81
N LYS A 153 15.02 -4.49 14.33
CA LYS A 153 15.14 -3.30 15.18
C LYS A 153 14.49 -2.07 14.54
N THR A 154 14.40 -1.01 15.31
CA THR A 154 14.09 0.34 14.81
C THR A 154 15.40 1.13 14.72
N PRO A 155 15.79 1.61 13.52
CA PRO A 155 16.96 2.45 13.35
C PRO A 155 16.83 3.80 14.08
N SER A 156 17.96 4.44 14.35
CA SER A 156 17.97 5.79 14.95
C SER A 156 17.26 6.83 14.06
N PRO A 157 16.75 7.95 14.61
CA PRO A 157 16.12 8.99 13.82
C PRO A 157 16.97 9.52 12.66
N LYS A 158 18.29 9.60 12.82
CA LYS A 158 19.22 10.03 11.76
C LYS A 158 19.29 9.00 10.61
N GLU A 159 19.32 7.72 10.94
CA GLU A 159 19.33 6.62 9.96
C GLU A 159 18.00 6.57 9.21
N LEU A 160 16.86 6.70 9.91
CA LEU A 160 15.54 6.78 9.32
C LEU A 160 15.41 7.96 8.35
N GLN A 161 15.92 9.14 8.71
CA GLN A 161 15.93 10.31 7.83
C GLN A 161 16.82 10.12 6.60
N ARG A 162 17.96 9.43 6.74
CA ARG A 162 18.86 9.08 5.63
C ARG A 162 18.18 8.12 4.66
N LEU A 163 17.53 7.08 5.21
CA LEU A 163 16.76 6.09 4.46
C LEU A 163 15.62 6.76 3.68
N PHE A 164 14.83 7.60 4.35
CA PHE A 164 13.79 8.41 3.72
C PHE A 164 14.34 9.25 2.56
N GLY A 165 15.45 9.96 2.78
CA GLY A 165 16.09 10.77 1.74
C GLY A 165 16.57 9.93 0.54
N GLN A 166 17.05 8.72 0.78
CA GLN A 166 17.44 7.79 -0.28
C GLN A 166 16.22 7.39 -1.13
N MET A 167 15.10 7.02 -0.50
CA MET A 167 13.88 6.62 -1.19
C MET A 167 13.29 7.75 -2.04
N ILE A 168 13.30 8.98 -1.52
CA ILE A 168 12.85 10.16 -2.28
C ILE A 168 13.73 10.40 -3.51
N ARG A 169 15.06 10.30 -3.38
CA ARG A 169 15.99 10.48 -4.53
C ARG A 169 15.82 9.40 -5.59
N LEU A 170 15.32 8.22 -5.23
CA LEU A 170 15.01 7.15 -6.16
C LEU A 170 13.65 7.32 -6.86
N GLY A 171 12.84 8.32 -6.46
CA GLY A 171 11.58 8.64 -7.13
C GLY A 171 10.32 8.07 -6.47
N ALA A 172 10.37 7.74 -5.16
CA ALA A 172 9.19 7.33 -4.42
C ALA A 172 8.12 8.43 -4.42
N ASP A 173 6.87 8.08 -4.77
CA ASP A 173 5.69 8.92 -4.57
C ASP A 173 5.22 8.84 -3.11
N VAL A 174 5.35 7.65 -2.51
CA VAL A 174 5.11 7.40 -1.09
C VAL A 174 6.29 6.60 -0.53
N VAL A 175 6.87 7.08 0.56
CA VAL A 175 7.88 6.32 1.31
C VAL A 175 7.18 5.44 2.34
N LYS A 176 7.53 4.14 2.40
CA LYS A 176 7.02 3.21 3.43
C LYS A 176 8.20 2.64 4.20
N ILE A 177 8.30 2.98 5.48
CA ILE A 177 9.35 2.47 6.37
C ILE A 177 8.68 1.80 7.56
N VAL A 178 8.93 0.51 7.69
CA VAL A 178 8.38 -0.33 8.76
C VAL A 178 9.54 -0.98 9.50
N SER A 179 9.58 -0.84 10.81
CA SER A 179 10.64 -1.37 11.67
C SER A 179 10.08 -2.23 12.79
N PHE A 180 10.91 -2.92 13.56
CA PHE A 180 10.47 -3.74 14.69
C PHE A 180 10.75 -3.02 16.01
N ALA A 181 9.71 -2.85 16.85
CA ALA A 181 9.85 -2.25 18.16
C ALA A 181 10.36 -3.26 19.18
N ARG A 182 11.59 -3.09 19.64
CA ARG A 182 12.19 -3.82 20.78
C ARG A 182 11.83 -3.16 22.11
N SER A 183 11.67 -1.84 22.10
CA SER A 183 11.29 -1.03 23.25
C SER A 183 10.09 -0.12 22.91
N TRP A 184 9.49 0.51 23.91
CA TRP A 184 8.41 1.48 23.71
C TRP A 184 8.90 2.76 23.03
N GLU A 185 10.17 3.16 23.31
CA GLU A 185 10.84 4.34 22.77
C GLU A 185 11.07 4.25 21.26
N ASP A 186 11.15 3.03 20.70
CA ASP A 186 11.26 2.79 19.26
C ASP A 186 10.12 3.44 18.48
N ASN A 187 8.92 3.52 19.11
CA ASN A 187 7.79 4.22 18.49
C ASN A 187 8.04 5.72 18.35
N LEU A 188 8.75 6.36 19.28
CA LEU A 188 9.08 7.78 19.19
C LEU A 188 10.03 8.02 18.01
N SER A 189 11.01 7.14 17.84
CA SER A 189 11.97 7.20 16.74
C SER A 189 11.26 7.13 15.38
N ILE A 190 10.42 6.11 15.15
CA ILE A 190 9.71 5.95 13.86
C ILE A 190 8.68 7.05 13.63
N LEU A 191 7.91 7.44 14.66
CA LEU A 191 6.88 8.47 14.56
C LEU A 191 7.46 9.85 14.29
N SER A 192 8.68 10.14 14.75
CA SER A 192 9.38 11.42 14.48
C SER A 192 9.62 11.67 13.00
N LEU A 193 9.66 10.60 12.20
CA LEU A 193 9.87 10.67 10.75
C LEU A 193 8.66 11.25 10.00
N ILE A 194 7.46 11.14 10.57
CA ILE A 194 6.22 11.62 9.92
C ILE A 194 6.20 13.15 9.81
N PRO A 195 6.35 13.93 10.91
CA PRO A 195 6.44 15.38 10.80
C PRO A 195 7.67 15.85 10.01
N PHE A 196 8.78 15.10 10.01
CA PHE A 196 9.94 15.36 9.16
C PHE A 196 9.61 15.28 7.67
N ALA A 197 8.85 14.26 7.24
CA ALA A 197 8.38 14.09 5.86
C ALA A 197 7.35 15.18 5.47
N ARG A 198 6.40 15.50 6.37
CA ARG A 198 5.39 16.55 6.15
C ARG A 198 6.01 17.93 5.90
N LYS A 199 7.02 18.32 6.69
CA LYS A 199 7.77 19.57 6.48
C LYS A 199 8.38 19.63 5.08
N ARG A 200 8.65 18.49 4.46
CA ARG A 200 9.20 18.37 3.09
C ARG A 200 8.13 18.15 2.02
N ARG A 201 6.84 18.21 2.42
CA ARG A 201 5.69 17.95 1.53
C ARG A 201 5.76 16.59 0.86
N ARG A 202 6.24 15.57 1.58
CA ARG A 202 6.36 14.19 1.10
C ARG A 202 5.41 13.27 1.83
N ARG A 203 4.83 12.34 1.10
CA ARG A 203 3.93 11.31 1.67
C ARG A 203 4.76 10.19 2.29
N ILE A 204 4.32 9.73 3.45
CA ILE A 204 5.00 8.67 4.18
C ILE A 204 4.01 7.76 4.88
N VAL A 205 4.36 6.47 4.95
CA VAL A 205 3.81 5.45 5.84
C VAL A 205 4.95 5.01 6.75
N ALA A 206 4.80 5.18 8.05
CA ALA A 206 5.85 4.85 9.01
C ALA A 206 5.25 4.37 10.33
N PHE A 207 5.62 3.16 10.75
CA PHE A 207 5.24 2.55 12.03
C PHE A 207 6.14 1.35 12.37
N CYS A 208 6.03 0.88 13.61
CA CYS A 208 6.72 -0.33 14.07
C CYS A 208 5.81 -1.57 14.01
N MET A 209 6.44 -2.72 13.82
CA MET A 209 5.89 -4.06 14.04
C MET A 209 6.11 -4.52 15.48
N GLY A 210 5.50 -5.65 15.83
CA GLY A 210 5.57 -6.28 17.15
C GLY A 210 4.56 -5.67 18.13
N GLU A 211 4.42 -6.33 19.28
CA GLU A 211 3.45 -5.93 20.31
C GLU A 211 3.67 -4.50 20.82
N LYS A 212 4.92 -4.13 21.05
CA LYS A 212 5.28 -2.77 21.46
C LYS A 212 5.08 -1.74 20.34
N GLY A 213 5.06 -2.19 19.07
CA GLY A 213 4.88 -1.31 17.91
C GLY A 213 3.44 -0.84 17.66
N LYS A 214 2.44 -1.41 18.35
CA LYS A 214 1.02 -1.06 18.18
C LYS A 214 0.75 0.43 18.34
N ILE A 215 1.45 1.10 19.25
CA ILE A 215 1.32 2.55 19.50
C ILE A 215 1.55 3.32 18.19
N SER A 216 2.64 3.05 17.48
CA SER A 216 2.94 3.78 16.26
C SER A 216 1.93 3.51 15.14
N ARG A 217 1.33 2.31 15.07
CA ARG A 217 0.24 2.02 14.13
C ARG A 217 -1.01 2.85 14.43
N ILE A 218 -1.36 2.98 15.71
CA ILE A 218 -2.54 3.75 16.15
C ILE A 218 -2.36 5.23 15.87
N PHE A 219 -1.19 5.81 16.19
CA PHE A 219 -0.99 7.25 16.17
C PHE A 219 -0.40 7.81 14.86
N SER A 220 0.17 6.98 13.98
CA SER A 220 0.80 7.48 12.74
C SER A 220 -0.12 8.32 11.85
N PRO A 221 -1.42 8.00 11.65
CA PRO A 221 -2.31 8.83 10.84
C PRO A 221 -2.51 10.25 11.41
N PHE A 222 -2.60 10.37 12.73
CA PHE A 222 -2.82 11.65 13.41
C PHE A 222 -1.60 12.57 13.36
N LEU A 223 -0.40 12.01 13.22
CA LEU A 223 0.82 12.76 12.96
C LEU A 223 0.97 13.14 11.48
N GLY A 224 0.10 12.60 10.62
CA GLY A 224 0.02 12.91 9.19
C GLY A 224 0.71 11.90 8.29
N ALA A 225 0.80 10.64 8.70
CA ALA A 225 1.10 9.55 7.79
C ALA A 225 0.02 9.45 6.71
N ALA A 226 0.38 8.95 5.53
CA ALA A 226 -0.55 8.80 4.42
C ALA A 226 -1.68 7.81 4.74
N TRP A 227 -1.38 6.76 5.50
CA TRP A 227 -2.28 5.76 6.08
C TRP A 227 -1.55 4.90 7.11
N THR A 228 -2.30 4.06 7.81
CA THR A 228 -1.78 2.95 8.61
C THR A 228 -2.39 1.62 8.15
N TYR A 229 -1.97 0.52 8.74
CA TYR A 229 -2.39 -0.83 8.36
C TYR A 229 -3.11 -1.55 9.51
N ALA A 230 -4.23 -2.18 9.18
CA ALA A 230 -4.94 -3.12 10.04
C ALA A 230 -5.32 -4.38 9.27
N SER A 231 -5.58 -5.48 9.94
CA SER A 231 -6.06 -6.72 9.31
C SER A 231 -7.58 -6.76 9.22
N LEU A 232 -8.10 -7.54 8.28
CA LEU A 232 -9.55 -7.81 8.18
C LEU A 232 -10.04 -8.61 9.40
N SER A 233 -9.21 -9.56 9.88
CA SER A 233 -9.45 -10.32 11.10
C SER A 233 -8.10 -10.74 11.70
N ARG A 234 -8.10 -11.25 12.95
CA ARG A 234 -6.86 -11.70 13.63
C ARG A 234 -6.11 -12.79 12.87
N VAL A 235 -6.83 -13.73 12.25
CA VAL A 235 -6.24 -14.82 11.45
C VAL A 235 -5.72 -14.35 10.09
N LYS A 236 -6.11 -13.16 9.64
CA LYS A 236 -5.68 -12.53 8.39
C LYS A 236 -4.61 -11.44 8.61
N ALA A 237 -3.99 -11.41 9.78
CA ALA A 237 -2.88 -10.50 10.06
C ALA A 237 -1.70 -10.81 9.14
N SER A 238 -1.19 -9.79 8.45
CA SER A 238 -0.06 -9.90 7.51
C SER A 238 1.29 -9.54 8.15
N ALA A 239 1.29 -9.11 9.41
CA ALA A 239 2.50 -8.72 10.14
C ALA A 239 2.30 -8.80 11.66
N PRO A 240 3.38 -9.03 12.44
CA PRO A 240 3.33 -9.07 13.90
C PRO A 240 2.77 -7.76 14.50
N GLY A 241 1.94 -7.88 15.55
CA GLY A 241 1.35 -6.74 16.26
C GLY A 241 0.29 -5.97 15.46
N GLN A 242 -0.24 -6.53 14.38
CA GLN A 242 -1.31 -5.92 13.62
C GLN A 242 -2.65 -6.06 14.38
N LEU A 243 -3.34 -4.93 14.55
CA LEU A 243 -4.72 -4.87 15.05
C LEU A 243 -5.70 -5.15 13.92
N THR A 244 -6.91 -5.60 14.24
CA THR A 244 -7.99 -5.65 13.26
C THR A 244 -8.51 -4.24 12.96
N ALA A 245 -9.20 -4.08 11.84
CA ALA A 245 -9.82 -2.81 11.47
C ALA A 245 -10.85 -2.36 12.52
N GLU A 246 -11.60 -3.29 13.09
CA GLU A 246 -12.58 -3.03 14.15
C GLU A 246 -11.88 -2.54 15.43
N GLU A 247 -10.88 -3.28 15.92
CA GLU A 247 -10.08 -2.87 17.09
C GLU A 247 -9.47 -1.48 16.91
N MET A 248 -8.92 -1.21 15.73
CA MET A 248 -8.33 0.10 15.41
C MET A 248 -9.37 1.23 15.51
N ARG A 249 -10.56 1.03 14.93
CA ARG A 249 -11.65 2.02 14.95
C ARG A 249 -12.22 2.22 16.36
N GLU A 250 -12.34 1.15 17.15
CA GLU A 250 -12.76 1.25 18.55
C GLU A 250 -11.78 2.07 19.39
N ILE A 251 -10.47 1.81 19.24
CA ILE A 251 -9.44 2.58 19.95
C ILE A 251 -9.52 4.06 19.56
N TRP A 252 -9.62 4.38 18.29
CA TRP A 252 -9.73 5.76 17.83
C TRP A 252 -11.00 6.43 18.35
N LYS A 253 -12.14 5.74 18.39
CA LYS A 253 -13.38 6.24 18.97
C LYS A 253 -13.24 6.52 20.47
N MET A 254 -12.63 5.60 21.24
CA MET A 254 -12.41 5.78 22.68
C MET A 254 -11.49 6.96 22.96
N LEU A 255 -10.46 7.14 22.16
CA LEU A 255 -9.49 8.25 22.29
C LEU A 255 -10.04 9.58 21.71
N LYS A 256 -11.23 9.59 21.10
CA LYS A 256 -11.82 10.75 20.40
C LYS A 256 -10.88 11.35 19.34
N LEU A 257 -10.12 10.49 18.68
CA LEU A 257 -9.19 10.85 17.64
C LEU A 257 -9.89 10.94 16.27
#